data_4c60e6377ab2aaae874b2ead5d949c26
#
_entry.id   4c60e6377ab2aaae874b2ead5d949c26
#
_cell.length_a   1.000
_cell.length_b   1.000
_cell.length_c   1.000
_cell.angle_alpha   90.00
_cell.angle_beta   90.00
_cell.angle_gamma   90.00
#
_symmetry.space_group_name_H-M   'P 1'
#
loop_
_entity.id
_entity.type
_entity.pdbx_description
1 polymer ?
#
loop_
_entity_poly.entity_id
_entity_poly.type
_entity_poly.pdbx_seq_one_letter_code
_entity_poly.pdbx_strand_id
1 'polypeptide(L)'
;MLPSLTRYYLLDVFTDRPFAGNPLAVFLDADGLEAERMQAIANELNLAETVFVGRAQAGAHFPLRIFTPDRELPFAGHPCIGTAHLLAAQGLVDNARSELVLDLAAGPLKVTYEGDLARFRIARAPEVGTSTLGQANAAELAGLAPDDITGDPVQASCGLPFHLVPLASVDALSGIQLASSVWHSHVSPSGVEQVYFYVSADNARQAKGAGTLHARMFSRHGGSFVEDPATGSAAAALAGFLGTEMKGKSVDWRIHQGDAMGRSSLIHARARRDDKDKVSIEIAGQAVLIGEGGLYPQPGG
;
A
#
# COMPACT_ATOMS: atom_id res chain seq x y z
N MET A 1 6.81 -4.04 -40.77
CA MET A 1 6.76 -5.01 -39.69
C MET A 1 6.01 -4.36 -38.51
N LEU A 2 5.09 -5.05 -37.83
CA LEU A 2 4.54 -4.52 -36.59
C LEU A 2 5.67 -4.43 -35.56
N PRO A 3 5.72 -3.37 -34.72
CA PRO A 3 6.70 -3.27 -33.65
C PRO A 3 6.56 -4.47 -32.67
N SER A 4 7.61 -4.77 -31.92
CA SER A 4 7.59 -5.85 -30.95
C SER A 4 6.54 -5.59 -29.85
N LEU A 5 5.70 -6.59 -29.57
CA LEU A 5 4.71 -6.54 -28.52
C LEU A 5 5.38 -6.74 -27.15
N THR A 6 5.20 -5.82 -26.22
CA THR A 6 5.60 -5.99 -24.82
C THR A 6 4.40 -6.44 -24.01
N ARG A 7 4.49 -7.63 -23.42
CA ARG A 7 3.42 -8.23 -22.61
C ARG A 7 3.37 -7.61 -21.21
N TYR A 8 2.16 -7.49 -20.68
CA TYR A 8 1.93 -7.17 -19.27
C TYR A 8 0.83 -8.06 -18.69
N TYR A 9 0.86 -8.18 -17.39
CA TYR A 9 -0.10 -8.89 -16.58
C TYR A 9 -0.86 -7.92 -15.71
N LEU A 10 -2.18 -8.13 -15.56
CA LEU A 10 -3.02 -7.37 -14.66
C LEU A 10 -3.35 -8.22 -13.44
N LEU A 11 -3.09 -7.66 -12.26
CA LEU A 11 -3.39 -8.28 -10.99
C LEU A 11 -4.29 -7.38 -10.15
N ASP A 12 -5.06 -7.98 -9.28
CA ASP A 12 -5.67 -7.33 -8.13
C ASP A 12 -4.94 -7.76 -6.88
N VAL A 13 -4.42 -6.78 -6.12
CA VAL A 13 -3.54 -6.99 -4.97
C VAL A 13 -4.26 -6.72 -3.66
N PHE A 14 -3.91 -7.44 -2.59
CA PHE A 14 -4.59 -7.47 -1.30
C PHE A 14 -6.01 -8.03 -1.37
N THR A 15 -6.21 -9.01 -2.24
CA THR A 15 -7.47 -9.72 -2.39
C THR A 15 -7.24 -11.15 -2.84
N ASP A 16 -8.21 -12.02 -2.54
CA ASP A 16 -8.29 -13.42 -2.97
C ASP A 16 -9.27 -13.63 -4.15
N ARG A 17 -9.88 -12.54 -4.65
CA ARG A 17 -10.89 -12.60 -5.73
C ARG A 17 -10.67 -11.51 -6.78
N PRO A 18 -11.02 -11.78 -8.05
CA PRO A 18 -10.96 -10.78 -9.13
C PRO A 18 -11.88 -9.58 -8.87
N PHE A 19 -11.48 -8.44 -9.42
CA PHE A 19 -12.22 -7.17 -9.41
C PHE A 19 -12.42 -6.56 -8.01
N ALA A 20 -11.51 -6.89 -7.10
CA ALA A 20 -11.38 -6.33 -5.77
C ALA A 20 -9.92 -5.88 -5.58
N GLY A 21 -9.50 -5.47 -4.37
CA GLY A 21 -8.10 -5.11 -4.12
C GLY A 21 -7.61 -3.90 -4.90
N ASN A 22 -6.29 -3.73 -4.96
CA ASN A 22 -5.62 -2.65 -5.68
C ASN A 22 -5.08 -3.13 -7.03
N PRO A 23 -5.52 -2.53 -8.16
CA PRO A 23 -5.07 -2.94 -9.49
C PRO A 23 -3.57 -2.69 -9.70
N LEU A 24 -2.91 -3.62 -10.36
CA LEU A 24 -1.49 -3.55 -10.69
C LEU A 24 -1.21 -4.08 -12.08
N ALA A 25 -0.44 -3.35 -12.88
CA ALA A 25 0.15 -3.88 -14.10
C ALA A 25 1.61 -4.24 -13.88
N VAL A 26 2.02 -5.42 -14.34
CA VAL A 26 3.40 -5.92 -14.22
C VAL A 26 3.91 -6.35 -15.59
N PHE A 27 5.03 -5.77 -16.01
CA PHE A 27 5.78 -6.15 -17.19
C PHE A 27 6.97 -7.02 -16.77
N LEU A 28 7.07 -8.23 -17.32
CA LEU A 28 8.23 -9.10 -17.14
C LEU A 28 9.23 -8.89 -18.29
N ASP A 29 10.50 -9.23 -18.05
CA ASP A 29 11.59 -9.09 -19.03
C ASP A 29 11.75 -7.66 -19.59
N ALA A 30 11.65 -6.68 -18.71
CA ALA A 30 11.63 -5.26 -19.07
C ALA A 30 13.00 -4.60 -19.24
N ASP A 31 14.11 -5.37 -19.26
CA ASP A 31 15.49 -4.84 -19.35
C ASP A 31 15.77 -4.01 -20.60
N GLY A 32 14.97 -4.18 -21.65
CA GLY A 32 15.13 -3.45 -22.90
C GLY A 32 14.34 -2.12 -22.97
N LEU A 33 13.64 -1.75 -21.90
CA LEU A 33 12.85 -0.53 -21.84
C LEU A 33 13.61 0.59 -21.14
N GLU A 34 13.74 1.74 -21.80
CA GLU A 34 14.29 2.95 -21.18
C GLU A 34 13.32 3.57 -20.19
N ALA A 35 13.83 4.34 -19.21
CA ALA A 35 13.05 4.94 -18.13
C ALA A 35 11.89 5.80 -18.63
N GLU A 36 12.13 6.61 -19.65
CA GLU A 36 11.13 7.49 -20.26
C GLU A 36 9.99 6.68 -20.87
N ARG A 37 10.31 5.50 -21.42
CA ARG A 37 9.31 4.60 -22.00
C ARG A 37 8.49 3.91 -20.92
N MET A 38 9.12 3.47 -19.84
CA MET A 38 8.43 2.91 -18.67
C MET A 38 7.45 3.94 -18.07
N GLN A 39 7.90 5.19 -17.93
CA GLN A 39 7.06 6.29 -17.44
C GLN A 39 5.87 6.57 -18.38
N ALA A 40 6.09 6.58 -19.70
CA ALA A 40 5.01 6.79 -20.66
C ALA A 40 3.97 5.66 -20.62
N ILE A 41 4.41 4.41 -20.46
CA ILE A 41 3.51 3.25 -20.29
C ILE A 41 2.71 3.37 -19.00
N ALA A 42 3.34 3.75 -17.89
CA ALA A 42 2.65 3.92 -16.61
C ALA A 42 1.59 5.03 -16.68
N ASN A 43 1.91 6.14 -17.36
CA ASN A 43 0.95 7.22 -17.61
C ASN A 43 -0.22 6.76 -18.49
N GLU A 44 0.04 6.00 -19.56
CA GLU A 44 -0.99 5.48 -20.48
C GLU A 44 -1.94 4.51 -19.79
N LEU A 45 -1.42 3.59 -18.96
CA LEU A 45 -2.24 2.63 -18.22
C LEU A 45 -3.03 3.29 -17.09
N ASN A 46 -2.53 4.40 -16.56
CA ASN A 46 -3.17 5.24 -15.54
C ASN A 46 -3.67 4.45 -14.30
N LEU A 47 -2.92 3.40 -13.93
CA LEU A 47 -3.10 2.68 -12.67
C LEU A 47 -2.32 3.38 -11.56
N ALA A 48 -2.67 3.10 -10.29
CA ALA A 48 -1.94 3.66 -9.15
C ALA A 48 -0.44 3.45 -9.30
N GLU A 49 -0.02 2.22 -9.62
CA GLU A 49 1.36 1.89 -10.00
C GLU A 49 1.42 0.86 -11.15
N THR A 50 2.53 0.92 -11.88
CA THR A 50 2.94 -0.04 -12.91
C THR A 50 4.36 -0.51 -12.59
N VAL A 51 4.59 -1.81 -12.71
CA VAL A 51 5.86 -2.45 -12.37
C VAL A 51 6.56 -2.98 -13.62
N PHE A 52 7.87 -2.78 -13.65
CA PHE A 52 8.77 -3.35 -14.65
C PHE A 52 9.80 -4.22 -13.95
N VAL A 53 9.79 -5.51 -14.29
CA VAL A 53 10.67 -6.54 -13.71
C VAL A 53 11.76 -6.86 -14.72
N GLY A 54 13.01 -6.72 -14.33
CA GLY A 54 14.18 -7.16 -15.09
C GLY A 54 14.39 -8.68 -14.99
N ARG A 55 15.33 -9.20 -15.78
CA ARG A 55 15.67 -10.61 -15.77
C ARG A 55 16.19 -11.05 -14.41
N ALA A 56 15.77 -12.25 -14.02
CA ALA A 56 16.22 -12.85 -12.79
C ALA A 56 17.75 -12.97 -12.73
N GLN A 57 18.32 -12.57 -11.62
CA GLN A 57 19.72 -12.77 -11.28
C GLN A 57 19.89 -13.99 -10.39
N ALA A 58 21.15 -14.39 -10.12
CA ALA A 58 21.43 -15.54 -9.27
C ALA A 58 20.76 -15.40 -7.89
N GLY A 59 20.19 -16.49 -7.37
CA GLY A 59 19.58 -16.51 -6.05
C GLY A 59 18.15 -16.01 -5.96
N ALA A 60 17.38 -16.01 -7.06
CA ALA A 60 16.02 -15.49 -7.14
C ALA A 60 15.94 -13.99 -6.79
N HIS A 61 16.89 -13.21 -7.29
CA HIS A 61 16.90 -11.76 -7.27
C HIS A 61 16.26 -11.21 -8.55
N PHE A 62 15.29 -10.30 -8.40
CA PHE A 62 14.57 -9.69 -9.52
C PHE A 62 14.69 -8.17 -9.44
N PRO A 63 15.41 -7.53 -10.38
CA PRO A 63 15.42 -6.07 -10.49
C PRO A 63 13.98 -5.57 -10.70
N LEU A 64 13.58 -4.54 -9.94
CA LEU A 64 12.23 -4.03 -9.93
C LEU A 64 12.21 -2.51 -10.01
N ARG A 65 11.45 -1.97 -10.97
CA ARG A 65 11.16 -0.54 -11.08
C ARG A 65 9.67 -0.31 -10.98
N ILE A 66 9.27 0.71 -10.22
CA ILE A 66 7.87 1.02 -9.92
C ILE A 66 7.58 2.45 -10.36
N PHE A 67 6.54 2.63 -11.14
CA PHE A 67 6.13 3.93 -11.67
C PHE A 67 4.66 4.21 -11.31
N THR A 68 4.40 5.42 -10.81
CA THR A 68 3.07 6.02 -10.85
C THR A 68 2.86 6.64 -12.25
N PRO A 69 1.66 7.13 -12.59
CA PRO A 69 1.45 7.90 -13.82
C PRO A 69 2.42 9.09 -13.98
N ASP A 70 2.96 9.63 -12.89
CA ASP A 70 3.74 10.87 -12.92
C ASP A 70 5.24 10.68 -12.70
N ARG A 71 5.64 9.65 -11.95
CA ARG A 71 7.06 9.49 -11.55
C ARG A 71 7.41 8.08 -11.15
N GLU A 72 8.70 7.78 -11.17
CA GLU A 72 9.26 6.57 -10.57
C GLU A 72 9.28 6.67 -9.05
N LEU A 73 8.96 5.56 -8.38
CA LEU A 73 9.00 5.41 -6.93
C LEU A 73 10.15 4.47 -6.52
N PRO A 74 10.90 4.81 -5.46
CA PRO A 74 11.95 3.93 -4.95
C PRO A 74 11.40 2.67 -4.29
N PHE A 75 10.14 2.69 -3.87
CA PHE A 75 9.44 1.59 -3.19
C PHE A 75 7.93 1.84 -3.20
N ALA A 76 7.14 0.76 -3.34
CA ALA A 76 5.71 0.75 -3.05
C ALA A 76 5.27 -0.66 -2.60
N GLY A 77 4.35 -0.74 -1.64
CA GLY A 77 4.01 -1.99 -0.94
C GLY A 77 3.21 -2.98 -1.79
N HIS A 78 2.05 -2.55 -2.33
CA HIS A 78 1.21 -3.46 -3.12
C HIS A 78 1.90 -3.94 -4.42
N PRO A 79 2.72 -3.14 -5.12
CA PRO A 79 3.49 -3.61 -6.25
C PRO A 79 4.42 -4.77 -5.92
N CYS A 80 5.06 -4.73 -4.74
CA CYS A 80 5.95 -5.81 -4.30
C CYS A 80 5.18 -7.11 -4.01
N ILE A 81 4.01 -7.03 -3.36
CA ILE A 81 3.14 -8.18 -3.11
C ILE A 81 2.63 -8.78 -4.43
N GLY A 82 2.06 -7.96 -5.32
CA GLY A 82 1.54 -8.41 -6.60
C GLY A 82 2.60 -9.05 -7.49
N THR A 83 3.79 -8.41 -7.57
CA THR A 83 4.91 -8.97 -8.34
C THR A 83 5.38 -10.31 -7.78
N ALA A 84 5.48 -10.46 -6.46
CA ALA A 84 5.87 -11.73 -5.85
C ALA A 84 4.88 -12.85 -6.22
N HIS A 85 3.58 -12.59 -6.14
CA HIS A 85 2.55 -13.55 -6.56
C HIS A 85 2.64 -13.89 -8.05
N LEU A 86 2.86 -12.90 -8.92
CA LEU A 86 3.02 -13.13 -10.35
C LEU A 86 4.24 -14.01 -10.65
N LEU A 87 5.40 -13.71 -10.05
CA LEU A 87 6.63 -14.48 -10.25
C LEU A 87 6.44 -15.95 -9.84
N ALA A 88 5.74 -16.21 -8.74
CA ALA A 88 5.39 -17.55 -8.30
C ALA A 88 4.42 -18.23 -9.28
N ALA A 89 3.36 -17.54 -9.72
CA ALA A 89 2.36 -18.07 -10.66
C ALA A 89 2.96 -18.38 -12.05
N GLN A 90 3.99 -17.62 -12.47
CA GLN A 90 4.71 -17.85 -13.72
C GLN A 90 5.82 -18.94 -13.58
N GLY A 91 5.98 -19.54 -12.40
CA GLY A 91 7.01 -20.56 -12.15
C GLY A 91 8.44 -20.02 -12.18
N LEU A 92 8.61 -18.69 -12.07
CA LEU A 92 9.93 -18.04 -12.04
C LEU A 92 10.59 -18.12 -10.66
N VAL A 93 9.80 -18.42 -9.63
CA VAL A 93 10.24 -18.72 -8.28
C VAL A 93 9.77 -20.12 -7.95
N ASP A 94 10.68 -20.97 -7.47
CA ASP A 94 10.32 -22.31 -7.00
C ASP A 94 9.41 -22.18 -5.76
N ASN A 95 8.20 -22.74 -5.85
CA ASN A 95 7.24 -22.77 -4.74
C ASN A 95 7.78 -23.50 -3.49
N ALA A 96 8.81 -24.35 -3.66
CA ALA A 96 9.55 -24.93 -2.55
C ALA A 96 10.49 -23.93 -1.86
N ARG A 97 10.82 -22.81 -2.52
CA ARG A 97 11.57 -21.71 -1.91
C ARG A 97 10.60 -20.80 -1.20
N SER A 98 10.76 -20.66 0.09
CA SER A 98 9.95 -19.78 0.92
C SER A 98 10.26 -18.28 0.73
N GLU A 99 11.17 -17.91 -0.20
CA GLU A 99 11.62 -16.52 -0.32
C GLU A 99 12.17 -16.13 -1.70
N LEU A 100 12.03 -14.84 -2.02
CA LEU A 100 12.67 -14.16 -3.15
C LEU A 100 13.17 -12.78 -2.71
N VAL A 101 13.99 -12.14 -3.55
CA VAL A 101 14.46 -10.76 -3.35
C VAL A 101 14.02 -9.89 -4.54
N LEU A 102 13.37 -8.78 -4.24
CA LEU A 102 13.06 -7.72 -5.20
C LEU A 102 14.11 -6.61 -5.02
N ASP A 103 14.92 -6.38 -6.05
CA ASP A 103 15.97 -5.36 -6.02
C ASP A 103 15.38 -4.02 -6.47
N LEU A 104 15.03 -3.19 -5.50
CA LEU A 104 14.40 -1.89 -5.65
C LEU A 104 15.43 -0.75 -5.56
N ALA A 105 15.08 0.43 -6.04
CA ALA A 105 15.91 1.62 -5.85
C ALA A 105 16.13 1.96 -4.36
N ALA A 106 15.17 1.63 -3.50
CA ALA A 106 15.31 1.76 -2.03
C ALA A 106 16.22 0.70 -1.39
N GLY A 107 16.71 -0.27 -2.16
CA GLY A 107 17.49 -1.42 -1.72
C GLY A 107 16.74 -2.75 -1.84
N PRO A 108 17.43 -3.88 -1.60
CA PRO A 108 16.86 -5.20 -1.75
C PRO A 108 15.75 -5.45 -0.71
N LEU A 109 14.60 -5.93 -1.19
CA LEU A 109 13.46 -6.31 -0.38
C LEU A 109 13.29 -7.82 -0.40
N LYS A 110 13.47 -8.45 0.75
CA LYS A 110 13.17 -9.87 0.93
C LYS A 110 11.66 -10.06 1.08
N VAL A 111 11.08 -10.90 0.23
CA VAL A 111 9.69 -11.35 0.32
C VAL A 111 9.68 -12.82 0.66
N THR A 112 8.84 -13.21 1.62
CA THR A 112 8.63 -14.60 2.04
C THR A 112 7.19 -15.01 1.80
N TYR A 113 6.95 -16.31 1.58
CA TYR A 113 5.60 -16.84 1.46
C TYR A 113 5.21 -17.56 2.75
N GLU A 114 4.01 -17.27 3.24
CA GLU A 114 3.39 -17.83 4.45
C GLU A 114 1.97 -18.30 4.08
N GLY A 115 1.83 -19.55 3.64
CA GLY A 115 0.62 -20.03 2.96
C GLY A 115 0.40 -19.25 1.66
N ASP A 116 -0.82 -18.71 1.50
CA ASP A 116 -1.20 -17.91 0.33
C ASP A 116 -0.81 -16.42 0.44
N LEU A 117 -0.04 -16.05 1.46
CA LEU A 117 0.37 -14.67 1.69
C LEU A 117 1.82 -14.45 1.26
N ALA A 118 2.06 -13.47 0.42
CA ALA A 118 3.39 -12.89 0.25
C ALA A 118 3.60 -11.84 1.36
N ARG A 119 4.74 -11.87 2.02
CA ARG A 119 5.07 -11.04 3.18
C ARG A 119 6.44 -10.40 3.02
N PHE A 120 6.54 -9.13 3.38
CA PHE A 120 7.82 -8.45 3.50
C PHE A 120 7.90 -7.63 4.80
N ARG A 121 9.13 -7.34 5.23
CA ARG A 121 9.40 -6.47 6.36
C ARG A 121 9.76 -5.08 5.87
N ILE A 122 9.16 -4.06 6.49
CA ILE A 122 9.52 -2.66 6.26
C ILE A 122 10.92 -2.39 6.84
N ALA A 123 11.78 -1.77 6.02
CA ALA A 123 13.15 -1.48 6.42
C ALA A 123 13.26 -0.37 7.47
N ARG A 124 12.37 0.62 7.43
CA ARG A 124 12.35 1.76 8.36
C ARG A 124 11.58 1.43 9.63
N ALA A 125 12.13 1.84 10.77
CA ALA A 125 11.42 1.79 12.04
C ALA A 125 10.21 2.73 12.02
N PRO A 126 9.16 2.44 12.80
CA PRO A 126 8.03 3.36 12.96
C PRO A 126 8.47 4.68 13.59
N GLU A 127 7.99 5.77 13.01
CA GLU A 127 8.13 7.13 13.55
C GLU A 127 6.72 7.65 13.83
N VAL A 128 6.50 8.20 15.02
CA VAL A 128 5.21 8.74 15.45
C VAL A 128 5.40 10.14 15.97
N GLY A 129 4.58 11.06 15.50
CA GLY A 129 4.59 12.46 15.89
C GLY A 129 3.19 13.06 15.95
N THR A 130 3.12 14.33 16.27
CA THR A 130 1.85 15.06 16.36
C THR A 130 1.33 15.39 14.96
N SER A 131 0.05 15.11 14.72
CA SER A 131 -0.64 15.55 13.50
C SER A 131 -0.93 17.06 13.57
N THR A 132 -0.95 17.73 12.41
CA THR A 132 -1.49 19.09 12.28
C THR A 132 -3.02 19.13 12.33
N LEU A 133 -3.67 17.97 12.16
CA LEU A 133 -5.10 17.81 12.36
C LEU A 133 -5.39 17.61 13.85
N GLY A 134 -6.14 18.53 14.47
CA GLY A 134 -6.81 18.27 15.75
C GLY A 134 -8.14 17.54 15.53
N GLN A 135 -8.75 17.02 16.61
CA GLN A 135 -10.02 16.26 16.53
C GLN A 135 -11.14 17.06 15.83
N ALA A 136 -11.32 18.32 16.16
CA ALA A 136 -12.36 19.18 15.56
C ALA A 136 -12.15 19.34 14.05
N ASN A 137 -10.91 19.62 13.63
CA ASN A 137 -10.59 19.78 12.21
C ASN A 137 -10.67 18.45 11.45
N ALA A 138 -10.37 17.32 12.11
CA ALA A 138 -10.53 15.99 11.53
C ALA A 138 -12.01 15.64 11.29
N ALA A 139 -12.90 15.99 12.23
CA ALA A 139 -14.34 15.83 12.07
C ALA A 139 -14.86 16.71 10.92
N GLU A 140 -14.49 17.98 10.89
CA GLU A 140 -14.88 18.92 9.82
C GLU A 140 -14.33 18.47 8.46
N LEU A 141 -13.06 18.00 8.40
CA LEU A 141 -12.45 17.45 7.20
C LEU A 141 -13.25 16.29 6.63
N ALA A 142 -13.70 15.39 7.50
CA ALA A 142 -14.43 14.19 7.11
C ALA A 142 -15.94 14.41 6.92
N GLY A 143 -16.48 15.58 7.27
CA GLY A 143 -17.92 15.86 7.26
C GLY A 143 -18.68 15.06 8.32
N LEU A 144 -18.05 14.78 9.46
CA LEU A 144 -18.55 13.94 10.56
C LEU A 144 -18.87 14.78 11.81
N ALA A 145 -19.61 14.20 12.75
CA ALA A 145 -19.79 14.80 14.06
C ALA A 145 -18.49 14.73 14.90
N PRO A 146 -18.24 15.68 15.82
CA PRO A 146 -17.05 15.66 16.68
C PRO A 146 -16.89 14.36 17.45
N ASP A 147 -17.98 13.75 17.93
CA ASP A 147 -17.98 12.49 18.70
C ASP A 147 -17.62 11.26 17.84
N ASP A 148 -17.63 11.38 16.51
CA ASP A 148 -17.17 10.34 15.61
C ASP A 148 -15.63 10.22 15.58
N ILE A 149 -14.89 11.21 16.11
CA ILE A 149 -13.42 11.16 16.25
C ILE A 149 -13.09 10.73 17.69
N THR A 150 -12.50 9.54 17.84
CA THR A 150 -12.35 8.90 19.18
C THR A 150 -11.04 9.23 19.90
N GLY A 151 -10.14 9.97 19.25
CA GLY A 151 -8.83 10.34 19.83
C GLY A 151 -8.12 11.37 18.98
N ASP A 152 -7.01 11.88 19.49
CA ASP A 152 -6.18 12.83 18.74
C ASP A 152 -5.57 12.17 17.51
N PRO A 153 -5.73 12.76 16.32
CA PRO A 153 -5.01 12.31 15.15
C PRO A 153 -3.49 12.38 15.37
N VAL A 154 -2.78 11.38 14.85
CA VAL A 154 -1.32 11.33 14.92
C VAL A 154 -0.73 11.32 13.53
N GLN A 155 0.50 11.81 13.39
CA GLN A 155 1.29 11.59 12.19
C GLN A 155 2.19 10.37 12.41
N ALA A 156 2.09 9.36 11.57
CA ALA A 156 2.94 8.19 11.65
C ALA A 156 3.54 7.81 10.30
N SER A 157 4.71 7.21 10.33
CA SER A 157 5.47 6.81 9.16
C SER A 157 6.24 5.52 9.40
N CYS A 158 6.29 4.67 8.39
CA CYS A 158 7.29 3.62 8.23
C CYS A 158 8.06 3.83 6.92
N GLY A 159 8.23 5.10 6.51
CA GLY A 159 8.86 5.52 5.26
C GLY A 159 8.09 6.60 4.54
N LEU A 160 6.77 6.45 4.38
CA LEU A 160 5.84 7.47 3.92
C LEU A 160 4.96 7.91 5.11
N PRO A 161 4.83 9.22 5.40
CA PRO A 161 4.02 9.71 6.51
C PRO A 161 2.54 9.79 6.16
N PHE A 162 1.68 9.55 7.16
CA PHE A 162 0.23 9.64 7.08
C PHE A 162 -0.33 10.35 8.32
N HIS A 163 -1.40 11.13 8.15
CA HIS A 163 -2.26 11.51 9.25
C HIS A 163 -3.21 10.35 9.55
N LEU A 164 -3.09 9.74 10.72
CA LEU A 164 -3.94 8.64 11.19
C LEU A 164 -5.06 9.22 12.04
N VAL A 165 -6.31 9.00 11.63
CA VAL A 165 -7.50 9.54 12.28
C VAL A 165 -8.38 8.40 12.80
N PRO A 166 -8.50 8.22 14.13
CA PRO A 166 -9.34 7.17 14.71
C PRO A 166 -10.81 7.56 14.72
N LEU A 167 -11.68 6.65 14.25
CA LEU A 167 -13.12 6.84 14.19
C LEU A 167 -13.88 5.95 15.17
N ALA A 168 -15.10 6.35 15.49
CA ALA A 168 -15.98 5.65 16.43
C ALA A 168 -16.61 4.40 15.85
N SER A 169 -16.95 4.38 14.55
CA SER A 169 -17.73 3.31 13.94
C SER A 169 -17.41 3.13 12.44
N VAL A 170 -17.78 1.96 11.90
CA VAL A 170 -17.73 1.68 10.46
C VAL A 170 -18.72 2.58 9.71
N ASP A 171 -19.84 2.96 10.33
CA ASP A 171 -20.81 3.87 9.73
C ASP A 171 -20.20 5.27 9.55
N ALA A 172 -19.47 5.79 10.55
CA ALA A 172 -18.72 7.03 10.43
C ALA A 172 -17.66 6.93 9.31
N LEU A 173 -16.92 5.82 9.24
CA LEU A 173 -15.93 5.58 8.18
C LEU A 173 -16.58 5.59 6.79
N SER A 174 -17.75 4.96 6.65
CA SER A 174 -18.49 4.91 5.37
C SER A 174 -19.06 6.26 4.99
N GLY A 175 -19.44 7.10 5.97
CA GLY A 175 -20.05 8.40 5.78
C GLY A 175 -19.11 9.54 5.42
N ILE A 176 -17.79 9.31 5.34
CA ILE A 176 -16.79 10.34 5.08
C ILE A 176 -17.09 11.09 3.76
N GLN A 177 -17.15 12.42 3.87
CA GLN A 177 -17.23 13.37 2.75
C GLN A 177 -16.19 14.47 2.97
N LEU A 178 -15.10 14.44 2.20
CA LEU A 178 -13.96 15.32 2.43
C LEU A 178 -14.25 16.80 2.09
N ALA A 179 -13.91 17.68 3.01
CA ALA A 179 -13.99 19.13 2.86
C ALA A 179 -12.66 19.69 2.31
N SER A 180 -12.67 20.17 1.06
CA SER A 180 -11.48 20.67 0.38
C SER A 180 -10.85 21.90 1.08
N SER A 181 -11.68 22.79 1.65
CA SER A 181 -11.21 23.96 2.39
C SER A 181 -10.39 23.56 3.63
N VAL A 182 -10.91 22.58 4.40
CA VAL A 182 -10.24 22.07 5.61
C VAL A 182 -8.95 21.34 5.26
N TRP A 183 -8.96 20.54 4.18
CA TRP A 183 -7.73 19.92 3.69
C TRP A 183 -6.65 20.95 3.38
N HIS A 184 -7.02 21.99 2.61
CA HIS A 184 -6.07 23.04 2.26
C HIS A 184 -5.53 23.81 3.46
N SER A 185 -6.36 24.03 4.49
CA SER A 185 -5.98 24.80 5.67
C SER A 185 -5.20 23.99 6.71
N HIS A 186 -5.42 22.69 6.83
CA HIS A 186 -4.89 21.87 7.94
C HIS A 186 -4.06 20.65 7.51
N VAL A 187 -4.29 20.08 6.31
CA VAL A 187 -3.51 18.95 5.81
C VAL A 187 -2.33 19.43 4.98
N SER A 188 -2.59 20.19 3.91
CA SER A 188 -1.54 20.64 2.97
C SER A 188 -0.38 21.41 3.64
N PRO A 189 -0.57 22.27 4.66
CA PRO A 189 0.52 22.97 5.30
C PRO A 189 1.51 22.07 6.05
N SER A 190 1.12 20.83 6.37
CA SER A 190 2.02 19.84 7.00
C SER A 190 3.07 19.27 6.04
N GLY A 191 2.85 19.40 4.72
CA GLY A 191 3.62 18.71 3.69
C GLY A 191 3.28 17.20 3.59
N VAL A 192 2.32 16.70 4.37
CA VAL A 192 1.84 15.31 4.34
C VAL A 192 0.44 15.31 3.75
N GLU A 193 0.32 14.95 2.48
CA GLU A 193 -0.93 14.99 1.70
C GLU A 193 -1.70 13.64 1.73
N GLN A 194 -1.55 12.87 2.82
CA GLN A 194 -2.17 11.56 2.99
C GLN A 194 -2.89 11.50 4.34
N VAL A 195 -4.18 11.14 4.30
CA VAL A 195 -5.01 10.95 5.51
C VAL A 195 -5.58 9.54 5.51
N TYR A 196 -5.36 8.83 6.60
CA TYR A 196 -5.81 7.46 6.82
C TYR A 196 -6.80 7.41 7.98
N PHE A 197 -8.08 7.33 7.66
CA PHE A 197 -9.13 7.13 8.66
C PHE A 197 -9.24 5.65 8.97
N TYR A 198 -9.35 5.31 10.26
CA TYR A 198 -9.44 3.91 10.67
C TYR A 198 -10.37 3.72 11.86
N VAL A 199 -10.93 2.52 11.97
CA VAL A 199 -11.76 2.08 13.08
C VAL A 199 -11.42 0.65 13.47
N SER A 200 -11.45 0.34 14.77
CA SER A 200 -11.35 -1.03 15.26
C SER A 200 -12.75 -1.66 15.30
N ALA A 201 -12.91 -2.83 14.69
CA ALA A 201 -14.17 -3.58 14.71
C ALA A 201 -14.54 -4.04 16.13
N ASP A 202 -13.55 -4.31 16.97
CA ASP A 202 -13.73 -4.94 18.28
C ASP A 202 -13.88 -3.92 19.43
N ASN A 203 -13.42 -2.72 19.29
CA ASN A 203 -13.66 -1.55 20.16
C ASN A 203 -12.70 -0.40 19.77
N ALA A 204 -13.22 0.78 19.48
CA ALA A 204 -12.43 1.93 19.03
C ALA A 204 -11.30 2.35 20.01
N ARG A 205 -11.41 1.98 21.29
CA ARG A 205 -10.40 2.25 22.33
C ARG A 205 -9.37 1.12 22.53
N GLN A 206 -9.51 -0.02 21.86
CA GLN A 206 -8.66 -1.22 22.09
C GLN A 206 -7.91 -1.72 20.87
N ALA A 207 -7.69 -0.87 19.85
CA ALA A 207 -6.85 -1.22 18.69
C ALA A 207 -5.39 -1.63 19.03
N LYS A 208 -5.01 -1.59 20.31
CA LYS A 208 -3.67 -1.94 20.84
C LYS A 208 -3.39 -3.45 20.90
N GLY A 209 -4.43 -4.29 20.68
CA GLY A 209 -4.31 -5.75 20.58
C GLY A 209 -4.44 -6.24 19.14
N ALA A 210 -4.24 -7.54 18.92
CA ALA A 210 -4.58 -8.19 17.66
C ALA A 210 -6.08 -8.00 17.36
N GLY A 211 -6.42 -7.75 16.09
CA GLY A 211 -7.83 -7.51 15.76
C GLY A 211 -8.07 -7.16 14.30
N THR A 212 -9.32 -6.83 14.03
CA THR A 212 -9.79 -6.38 12.72
C THR A 212 -9.96 -4.87 12.72
N LEU A 213 -9.39 -4.22 11.74
CA LEU A 213 -9.49 -2.79 11.48
C LEU A 213 -10.19 -2.57 10.15
N HIS A 214 -10.94 -1.48 10.04
CA HIS A 214 -11.44 -0.97 8.77
C HIS A 214 -10.84 0.39 8.51
N ALA A 215 -10.51 0.70 7.27
CA ALA A 215 -9.83 1.94 6.96
C ALA A 215 -10.20 2.48 5.56
N ARG A 216 -10.00 3.80 5.39
CA ARG A 216 -10.04 4.48 4.10
C ARG A 216 -8.85 5.42 4.00
N MET A 217 -8.17 5.40 2.87
CA MET A 217 -7.04 6.26 2.61
C MET A 217 -7.37 7.27 1.54
N PHE A 218 -7.09 8.52 1.85
CA PHE A 218 -7.26 9.62 0.90
C PHE A 218 -5.97 10.38 0.73
N SER A 219 -5.72 10.78 -0.50
CA SER A 219 -4.66 11.71 -0.87
C SER A 219 -5.20 12.78 -1.79
N ARG A 220 -4.37 13.78 -2.09
CA ARG A 220 -4.71 14.81 -3.06
C ARG A 220 -3.74 14.77 -4.23
N HIS A 221 -4.28 14.71 -5.43
CA HIS A 221 -3.50 14.68 -6.65
C HIS A 221 -4.12 15.63 -7.68
N GLY A 222 -3.30 16.51 -8.30
CA GLY A 222 -3.80 17.45 -9.31
C GLY A 222 -4.96 18.34 -8.84
N GLY A 223 -5.10 18.58 -7.53
CA GLY A 223 -6.20 19.37 -6.96
C GLY A 223 -7.46 18.58 -6.60
N SER A 224 -7.55 17.32 -6.99
CA SER A 224 -8.67 16.42 -6.69
C SER A 224 -8.33 15.44 -5.55
N PHE A 225 -9.34 15.00 -4.81
CA PHE A 225 -9.18 13.89 -3.88
C PHE A 225 -9.11 12.58 -4.64
N VAL A 226 -8.21 11.72 -4.18
CA VAL A 226 -8.07 10.34 -4.66
C VAL A 226 -8.19 9.42 -3.45
N GLU A 227 -9.10 8.46 -3.53
CA GLU A 227 -9.18 7.35 -2.57
C GLU A 227 -8.43 6.16 -3.14
N ASP A 228 -7.59 5.51 -2.31
CA ASP A 228 -6.84 4.32 -2.71
C ASP A 228 -7.50 3.07 -2.11
N PRO A 229 -7.74 2.01 -2.90
CA PRO A 229 -8.46 0.83 -2.42
C PRO A 229 -7.66 -0.04 -1.44
N ALA A 230 -6.32 -0.01 -1.48
CA ALA A 230 -5.49 -0.78 -0.54
C ALA A 230 -4.08 -0.19 -0.44
N THR A 231 -3.76 0.37 0.73
CA THR A 231 -2.53 1.13 0.95
C THR A 231 -1.62 0.43 1.95
N GLY A 232 -0.70 -0.40 1.47
CA GLY A 232 0.23 -1.14 2.33
C GLY A 232 1.11 -0.24 3.20
N SER A 233 1.52 0.94 2.69
CA SER A 233 2.33 1.91 3.44
C SER A 233 1.54 2.59 4.58
N ALA A 234 0.26 2.88 4.38
CA ALA A 234 -0.61 3.41 5.42
C ALA A 234 -0.91 2.35 6.50
N ALA A 235 -1.17 1.11 6.07
CA ALA A 235 -1.31 -0.04 6.97
C ALA A 235 -0.04 -0.25 7.82
N ALA A 236 1.14 -0.07 7.23
CA ALA A 236 2.41 -0.14 7.95
C ALA A 236 2.56 1.00 8.96
N ALA A 237 2.22 2.23 8.59
CA ALA A 237 2.25 3.37 9.50
C ALA A 237 1.29 3.19 10.68
N LEU A 238 0.06 2.71 10.42
CA LEU A 238 -0.93 2.39 11.44
C LEU A 238 -0.44 1.27 12.37
N ALA A 239 0.05 0.15 11.82
CA ALA A 239 0.60 -0.94 12.61
C ALA A 239 1.84 -0.49 13.41
N GLY A 240 2.65 0.41 12.84
CA GLY A 240 3.76 1.05 13.53
C GLY A 240 3.32 1.83 14.75
N PHE A 241 2.33 2.71 14.59
CA PHE A 241 1.73 3.47 15.69
C PHE A 241 1.15 2.56 16.78
N LEU A 242 0.27 1.64 16.40
CA LEU A 242 -0.35 0.71 17.35
C LEU A 242 0.68 -0.23 18.03
N GLY A 243 1.72 -0.60 17.28
CA GLY A 243 2.81 -1.46 17.76
C GLY A 243 3.70 -0.80 18.82
N THR A 244 3.75 0.55 18.90
CA THR A 244 4.51 1.23 19.96
C THR A 244 3.95 0.93 21.34
N GLU A 245 2.63 0.69 21.44
CA GLU A 245 1.92 0.45 22.69
C GLU A 245 1.56 -1.04 22.91
N MET A 246 2.00 -1.94 22.02
CA MET A 246 1.67 -3.35 22.15
C MET A 246 2.26 -3.97 23.41
N LYS A 247 1.49 -4.88 24.01
CA LYS A 247 1.96 -5.76 25.07
C LYS A 247 2.41 -7.09 24.46
N GLY A 248 3.67 -7.48 24.69
CA GLY A 248 4.22 -8.73 24.17
C GLY A 248 5.12 -8.56 22.94
N LYS A 249 5.54 -9.69 22.34
CA LYS A 249 6.57 -9.73 21.29
C LYS A 249 6.02 -9.61 19.87
N SER A 250 4.72 -9.84 19.66
CA SER A 250 4.09 -9.75 18.34
C SER A 250 2.60 -9.47 18.45
N VAL A 251 2.08 -8.65 17.52
CA VAL A 251 0.65 -8.39 17.35
C VAL A 251 0.34 -8.37 15.87
N ASP A 252 -0.78 -9.00 15.48
CA ASP A 252 -1.26 -9.09 14.10
C ASP A 252 -2.60 -8.35 13.95
N TRP A 253 -2.73 -7.59 12.85
CA TRP A 253 -3.99 -6.94 12.45
C TRP A 253 -4.39 -7.36 11.04
N ARG A 254 -5.70 -7.49 10.84
CA ARG A 254 -6.35 -7.60 9.54
C ARG A 254 -7.01 -6.27 9.24
N ILE A 255 -6.58 -5.60 8.19
CA ILE A 255 -7.05 -4.26 7.83
C ILE A 255 -7.87 -4.37 6.54
N HIS A 256 -9.18 -4.14 6.67
CA HIS A 256 -10.09 -4.03 5.54
C HIS A 256 -10.07 -2.60 5.00
N GLN A 257 -9.92 -2.45 3.70
CA GLN A 257 -9.90 -1.17 3.00
C GLN A 257 -10.59 -1.30 1.65
N GLY A 258 -11.07 -0.20 1.07
CA GLY A 258 -11.63 -0.15 -0.28
C GLY A 258 -13.08 -0.61 -0.40
N ASP A 259 -13.76 -0.97 0.68
CA ASP A 259 -15.16 -1.42 0.65
C ASP A 259 -16.09 -0.36 0.06
N ALA A 260 -15.90 0.91 0.43
CA ALA A 260 -16.68 2.03 -0.08
C ALA A 260 -16.47 2.28 -1.60
N MET A 261 -15.40 1.77 -2.17
CA MET A 261 -15.07 1.83 -3.59
C MET A 261 -15.56 0.60 -4.38
N GLY A 262 -16.18 -0.39 -3.71
CA GLY A 262 -16.50 -1.68 -4.30
C GLY A 262 -15.27 -2.54 -4.62
N ARG A 263 -14.11 -2.23 -4.03
CA ARG A 263 -12.84 -2.92 -4.22
C ARG A 263 -12.29 -3.41 -2.88
N SER A 264 -13.08 -4.26 -2.21
CA SER A 264 -12.72 -4.81 -0.90
C SER A 264 -11.31 -5.41 -0.90
N SER A 265 -10.51 -4.98 0.04
CA SER A 265 -9.11 -5.38 0.19
C SER A 265 -8.84 -5.87 1.61
N LEU A 266 -7.91 -6.80 1.77
CA LEU A 266 -7.46 -7.31 3.04
C LEU A 266 -5.93 -7.23 3.15
N ILE A 267 -5.46 -6.33 4.00
CA ILE A 267 -4.04 -6.16 4.29
C ILE A 267 -3.75 -6.80 5.64
N HIS A 268 -2.78 -7.70 5.69
CA HIS A 268 -2.26 -8.27 6.93
C HIS A 268 -1.06 -7.45 7.39
N ALA A 269 -1.15 -6.87 8.57
CA ALA A 269 -0.06 -6.11 9.18
C ALA A 269 0.36 -6.79 10.48
N ARG A 270 1.67 -6.87 10.73
CA ARG A 270 2.23 -7.45 11.95
C ARG A 270 3.29 -6.53 12.51
N ALA A 271 3.20 -6.21 13.81
CA ALA A 271 4.29 -5.61 14.57
C ALA A 271 5.03 -6.68 15.35
N ARG A 272 6.35 -6.64 15.31
CA ARG A 272 7.23 -7.48 16.12
C ARG A 272 8.17 -6.62 16.94
N ARG A 273 8.35 -6.99 18.21
CA ARG A 273 9.31 -6.37 19.12
C ARG A 273 10.45 -7.34 19.36
N ASP A 274 11.67 -6.93 19.07
CA ASP A 274 12.86 -7.74 19.34
C ASP A 274 13.30 -7.63 20.82
N ASP A 275 14.33 -8.37 21.17
CA ASP A 275 14.86 -8.40 22.55
C ASP A 275 15.55 -7.07 22.94
N LYS A 276 15.76 -6.16 22.01
CA LYS A 276 16.28 -4.80 22.22
C LYS A 276 15.16 -3.75 22.22
N ASP A 277 13.91 -4.18 22.33
CA ASP A 277 12.70 -3.36 22.36
C ASP A 277 12.41 -2.59 21.04
N LYS A 278 13.09 -2.96 19.94
CA LYS A 278 12.88 -2.36 18.64
C LYS A 278 11.67 -2.97 17.95
N VAL A 279 10.74 -2.11 17.52
CA VAL A 279 9.56 -2.51 16.75
C VAL A 279 9.91 -2.58 15.26
N SER A 280 9.53 -3.66 14.61
CA SER A 280 9.57 -3.85 13.16
C SER A 280 8.19 -4.20 12.65
N ILE A 281 7.87 -3.76 11.43
CA ILE A 281 6.57 -3.96 10.81
C ILE A 281 6.71 -4.87 9.59
N GLU A 282 5.78 -5.80 9.48
CA GLU A 282 5.64 -6.69 8.33
C GLU A 282 4.25 -6.46 7.70
N ILE A 283 4.21 -6.42 6.37
CA ILE A 283 2.98 -6.34 5.58
C ILE A 283 2.89 -7.60 4.72
N ALA A 284 1.68 -8.15 4.65
CA ALA A 284 1.40 -9.30 3.81
C ALA A 284 0.02 -9.20 3.15
N GLY A 285 -0.15 -9.91 2.06
CA GLY A 285 -1.41 -10.02 1.35
C GLY A 285 -1.36 -11.05 0.25
N GLN A 286 -2.54 -11.30 -0.32
CA GLN A 286 -2.74 -12.12 -1.50
C GLN A 286 -2.77 -11.23 -2.75
N ALA A 287 -2.66 -11.85 -3.93
CA ALA A 287 -2.97 -11.21 -5.19
C ALA A 287 -3.53 -12.23 -6.18
N VAL A 288 -4.40 -11.76 -7.06
CA VAL A 288 -5.06 -12.57 -8.08
C VAL A 288 -4.70 -12.04 -9.47
N LEU A 289 -4.24 -12.92 -10.34
CA LEU A 289 -4.07 -12.60 -11.77
C LEU A 289 -5.45 -12.50 -12.42
N ILE A 290 -5.76 -11.34 -13.01
CA ILE A 290 -7.07 -11.08 -13.62
C ILE A 290 -7.04 -11.00 -15.14
N GLY A 291 -5.86 -10.83 -15.73
CA GLY A 291 -5.72 -10.74 -17.17
C GLY A 291 -4.30 -10.51 -17.63
N GLU A 292 -4.13 -10.54 -18.95
CA GLU A 292 -2.89 -10.17 -19.61
C GLU A 292 -3.18 -9.36 -20.87
N GLY A 293 -2.20 -8.58 -21.31
CA GLY A 293 -2.29 -7.78 -22.51
C GLY A 293 -0.93 -7.51 -23.13
N GLY A 294 -0.92 -6.70 -24.16
CA GLY A 294 0.32 -6.30 -24.81
C GLY A 294 0.24 -4.88 -25.36
N LEU A 295 1.33 -4.16 -25.23
CA LEU A 295 1.52 -2.82 -25.79
C LEU A 295 2.60 -2.85 -26.85
N TYR A 296 2.51 -1.91 -27.80
CA TYR A 296 3.54 -1.64 -28.79
C TYR A 296 4.33 -0.38 -28.35
N PRO A 297 5.35 -0.53 -27.47
CA PRO A 297 5.99 0.62 -26.83
C PRO A 297 6.91 1.41 -27.74
N GLN A 298 7.18 0.92 -28.95
CA GLN A 298 8.02 1.65 -29.89
C GLN A 298 7.16 2.49 -30.83
N PRO A 299 7.47 3.79 -31.02
CA PRO A 299 7.16 4.42 -32.27
C PRO A 299 7.98 3.66 -33.31
N GLY A 300 7.34 3.26 -34.40
CA GLY A 300 8.09 2.87 -35.55
C GLY A 300 9.15 3.94 -35.81
N GLY A 301 10.42 3.56 -35.82
CA GLY A 301 11.53 4.42 -36.17
C GLY A 301 11.39 4.98 -37.56
#